data_3ab73699a44aed6167d5deff0307b524
#
_entry.id   3ab73699a44aed6167d5deff0307b524
#
_cell.length_a   1.000
_cell.length_b   1.000
_cell.length_c   1.000
_cell.angle_alpha   90.00
_cell.angle_beta   90.00
_cell.angle_gamma   90.00
#
_symmetry.space_group_name_H-M   'P 1'
#
loop_
_entity.id
_entity.type
_entity.pdbx_description
1 polymer ?
#
loop_
_entity_poly.entity_id
_entity_poly.type
_entity_poly.pdbx_seq_one_letter_code
_entity_poly.pdbx_strand_id
1 'polypeptide(L)'
;MLFTPGGGSYGNPSLTDFYQELSSGRFAWDGQVSNWTPINGTKADFGANSEAAGDGGDDANGPVSRVVKATLDGLVASGNYGGIDIAKVDKTDRYDCDHDGNFNEPDGYIDHFGMIHAGEGEDANGGPDAIWSHRSYANPNDEQGPTGCKMGGYQLGDTGIWVGDYTIEAENGGMGVFAHEFGHDLGLPDYYDTSYGSENSTGFWSLMSSGSWGSYAEDPFIGTSPMHMDAYAKQYLGWLDLKTLNAGDKATFKLGQAERDMRNNYQAAAINLPTYQRTEKPFPTDGSDQDYLYSGKGDSLDRKAVRTLSGQLASDTPVTVRANYDIEEGWDYAYLDAKVGETWKHVATSASSAESPNRQNFGNGITGTSDGWQDITGTLPAGTTAYRLRYWTDGAAGGEGIAIGDVKFGSTDDTMSDTSAFDLGGWRKVTGGQFTDTFHHWYLAENRAPVLQDRSLCGAYQFTTASWVEKHCYAKGIVVWYRNEGVRDNNTYFHPGQGEILPVDSHPDRIITPDGKFLWSGRWQAWDAPFSLDKQSITLTQAGVGSKTYTAEPVTTFWDSSPTAYYRSNLQFNSVKTAGSDVRLRVLDANADRSTYTVQVDKK
;
A
#
# COMPACT_ATOMS: atom_id res chain seq x y z
N MET A 1 2.79 -17.99 19.09
CA MET A 1 2.61 -17.90 17.62
C MET A 1 3.32 -16.68 17.05
N LEU A 2 3.10 -15.46 17.55
CA LEU A 2 3.70 -14.25 16.97
C LEU A 2 5.20 -14.14 17.24
N PHE A 3 5.62 -14.08 18.50
CA PHE A 3 6.98 -13.71 18.89
C PHE A 3 7.88 -14.86 19.37
N THR A 4 7.36 -16.07 19.54
CA THR A 4 8.15 -17.22 20.03
C THR A 4 8.80 -17.93 18.84
N PRO A 5 10.14 -17.96 18.72
CA PRO A 5 10.81 -18.71 17.65
C PRO A 5 10.37 -20.17 17.62
N GLY A 6 10.04 -20.68 16.45
CA GLY A 6 9.48 -22.02 16.25
C GLY A 6 8.05 -22.21 16.76
N GLY A 7 7.38 -21.14 17.20
CA GLY A 7 6.05 -21.20 17.81
C GLY A 7 4.87 -21.12 16.84
N GLY A 8 5.11 -21.26 15.54
CA GLY A 8 4.04 -21.20 14.53
C GLY A 8 3.08 -22.40 14.58
N SER A 9 1.96 -22.27 13.91
CA SER A 9 0.92 -23.30 13.83
C SER A 9 1.21 -24.29 12.69
N TYR A 10 0.73 -25.52 12.83
CA TYR A 10 0.80 -26.57 11.78
C TYR A 10 2.22 -26.83 11.23
N GLY A 11 3.26 -26.64 12.08
CA GLY A 11 4.66 -26.83 11.66
C GLY A 11 5.22 -25.68 10.81
N ASN A 12 4.49 -24.57 10.69
CA ASN A 12 4.96 -23.32 10.12
C ASN A 12 5.79 -22.53 11.15
N PRO A 13 6.67 -21.62 10.72
CA PRO A 13 7.39 -20.73 11.64
C PRO A 13 6.46 -19.74 12.32
N SER A 14 6.97 -19.07 13.34
CA SER A 14 6.31 -17.89 13.92
C SER A 14 6.45 -16.68 12.99
N LEU A 15 5.69 -15.62 13.26
CA LEU A 15 5.82 -14.36 12.53
C LEU A 15 7.23 -13.75 12.67
N THR A 16 7.84 -13.88 13.85
CA THR A 16 9.25 -13.50 14.08
C THR A 16 10.19 -14.29 13.16
N ASP A 17 10.05 -15.63 13.08
CA ASP A 17 10.90 -16.45 12.21
C ASP A 17 10.70 -16.08 10.75
N PHE A 18 9.45 -15.81 10.33
CA PHE A 18 9.12 -15.40 8.98
C PHE A 18 9.82 -14.09 8.59
N TYR A 19 9.71 -13.06 9.42
CA TYR A 19 10.37 -11.78 9.17
C TYR A 19 11.91 -11.85 9.26
N GLN A 20 12.44 -12.71 10.12
CA GLN A 20 13.88 -12.99 10.13
C GLN A 20 14.35 -13.64 8.82
N GLU A 21 13.56 -14.58 8.28
CA GLU A 21 13.83 -15.18 6.98
C GLU A 21 13.74 -14.13 5.85
N LEU A 22 12.62 -13.37 5.78
CA LEU A 22 12.41 -12.31 4.78
C LEU A 22 13.55 -11.31 4.71
N SER A 23 14.03 -10.88 5.87
CA SER A 23 15.07 -9.86 6.01
C SER A 23 16.49 -10.41 5.97
N SER A 24 16.67 -11.74 5.86
CA SER A 24 17.97 -12.42 6.04
C SER A 24 18.62 -12.05 7.39
N GLY A 25 17.80 -11.94 8.44
CA GLY A 25 18.21 -11.60 9.80
C GLY A 25 18.52 -10.13 10.05
N ARG A 26 18.19 -9.23 9.10
CA ARG A 26 18.38 -7.78 9.28
C ARG A 26 17.29 -7.12 10.13
N PHE A 27 16.11 -7.74 10.18
CA PHE A 27 14.99 -7.30 10.99
C PHE A 27 14.68 -8.35 12.06
N ALA A 28 14.49 -7.88 13.28
CA ALA A 28 14.05 -8.71 14.40
C ALA A 28 12.77 -8.11 14.98
N TRP A 29 11.74 -8.93 15.04
CA TRP A 29 10.49 -8.55 15.66
C TRP A 29 10.49 -8.93 17.12
N ASP A 30 10.31 -7.95 17.99
CA ASP A 30 10.13 -8.11 19.43
C ASP A 30 8.83 -7.42 19.85
N GLY A 31 8.07 -8.01 20.76
CA GLY A 31 6.80 -7.44 21.16
C GLY A 31 6.24 -8.08 22.41
N GLN A 32 5.15 -7.51 22.89
CA GLN A 32 4.38 -7.98 24.04
C GLN A 32 2.97 -8.31 23.59
N VAL A 33 2.36 -9.31 24.21
CA VAL A 33 0.96 -9.67 23.98
C VAL A 33 0.20 -9.50 25.28
N SER A 34 -0.88 -8.73 25.26
CA SER A 34 -1.74 -8.55 26.43
C SER A 34 -2.54 -9.82 26.73
N ASN A 35 -3.04 -9.91 27.95
CA ASN A 35 -4.14 -10.82 28.23
C ASN A 35 -5.38 -10.40 27.42
N TRP A 36 -6.26 -11.35 27.13
CA TRP A 36 -7.56 -11.07 26.55
C TRP A 36 -8.30 -10.01 27.36
N THR A 37 -8.69 -8.94 26.70
CA THR A 37 -9.32 -7.78 27.31
C THR A 37 -10.77 -7.68 26.83
N PRO A 38 -11.77 -7.80 27.72
CA PRO A 38 -13.17 -7.59 27.33
C PRO A 38 -13.41 -6.14 26.92
N ILE A 39 -14.11 -5.98 25.82
CA ILE A 39 -14.58 -4.66 25.34
C ILE A 39 -16.11 -4.64 25.29
N ASN A 40 -16.70 -3.45 25.34
CA ASN A 40 -18.14 -3.30 25.16
C ASN A 40 -18.47 -3.28 23.67
N GLY A 41 -19.28 -4.24 23.22
CA GLY A 41 -19.71 -4.39 21.85
C GLY A 41 -19.63 -5.85 21.39
N THR A 42 -20.29 -6.12 20.31
CA THR A 42 -20.24 -7.39 19.59
C THR A 42 -19.37 -7.24 18.35
N LYS A 43 -19.01 -8.36 17.72
CA LYS A 43 -18.32 -8.36 16.44
C LYS A 43 -19.05 -7.53 15.40
N ALA A 44 -20.38 -7.68 15.28
CA ALA A 44 -21.22 -6.91 14.38
C ALA A 44 -21.30 -5.40 14.71
N ASP A 45 -21.07 -5.01 15.95
CA ASP A 45 -21.02 -3.57 16.28
C ASP A 45 -19.83 -2.86 15.64
N PHE A 46 -18.76 -3.61 15.34
CA PHE A 46 -17.51 -3.08 14.76
C PHE A 46 -17.31 -3.48 13.30
N GLY A 47 -17.74 -4.68 12.89
CA GLY A 47 -17.44 -5.28 11.60
C GLY A 47 -18.65 -5.47 10.67
N ALA A 48 -19.85 -4.95 11.01
CA ALA A 48 -20.97 -5.10 10.09
C ALA A 48 -20.81 -4.20 8.86
N ASN A 49 -20.97 -4.81 7.66
CA ASN A 49 -20.82 -4.12 6.40
C ASN A 49 -21.96 -3.13 6.14
N SER A 50 -21.62 -1.97 5.58
CA SER A 50 -22.58 -0.95 5.19
C SER A 50 -23.19 -1.27 3.82
N GLU A 51 -24.54 -1.35 3.75
CA GLU A 51 -25.23 -1.41 2.46
C GLU A 51 -25.18 -0.07 1.70
N ALA A 52 -24.92 1.03 2.40
CA ALA A 52 -24.97 2.38 1.83
C ALA A 52 -23.73 2.70 0.97
N ALA A 53 -22.58 2.16 1.32
CA ALA A 53 -21.34 2.36 0.57
C ALA A 53 -21.24 1.47 -0.67
N GLY A 54 -21.91 0.30 -0.67
CA GLY A 54 -21.90 -0.61 -1.81
C GLY A 54 -20.58 -1.37 -2.00
N ASP A 55 -19.64 -1.19 -1.09
CA ASP A 55 -18.27 -1.73 -1.13
C ASP A 55 -18.01 -2.87 -0.13
N GLY A 56 -18.96 -3.10 0.80
CA GLY A 56 -18.82 -4.12 1.83
C GLY A 56 -17.91 -3.74 3.00
N GLY A 57 -17.65 -2.43 3.21
CA GLY A 57 -16.81 -1.97 4.31
C GLY A 57 -17.45 -2.09 5.70
N ASP A 58 -16.65 -2.30 6.73
CA ASP A 58 -16.99 -2.55 8.15
C ASP A 58 -17.51 -1.29 8.87
N ASP A 59 -18.45 -0.58 8.33
CA ASP A 59 -18.84 0.74 8.84
C ASP A 59 -20.34 0.96 9.08
N ALA A 60 -21.17 -0.08 8.94
CA ALA A 60 -22.63 0.02 9.15
C ALA A 60 -23.02 0.71 10.47
N ASN A 61 -22.25 0.49 11.53
CA ASN A 61 -22.50 1.01 12.88
C ASN A 61 -21.46 2.06 13.31
N GLY A 62 -20.55 2.42 12.45
CA GLY A 62 -19.51 3.36 12.74
C GLY A 62 -18.10 2.88 12.34
N PRO A 63 -17.08 3.81 12.27
CA PRO A 63 -15.78 3.39 11.81
C PRO A 63 -15.28 2.22 12.65
N VAL A 64 -14.76 1.20 11.99
CA VAL A 64 -14.14 0.05 12.65
C VAL A 64 -13.05 0.48 13.64
N SER A 65 -12.35 1.58 13.37
CA SER A 65 -11.33 2.17 14.25
C SER A 65 -11.83 2.52 15.68
N ARG A 66 -13.15 2.56 15.91
CA ARG A 66 -13.71 2.66 17.27
C ARG A 66 -13.30 1.48 18.18
N VAL A 67 -12.98 0.33 17.59
CA VAL A 67 -12.49 -0.83 18.32
C VAL A 67 -11.16 -0.53 19.03
N VAL A 68 -10.33 0.33 18.46
CA VAL A 68 -9.07 0.81 19.10
C VAL A 68 -9.39 1.49 20.43
N LYS A 69 -10.30 2.48 20.41
CA LYS A 69 -10.69 3.20 21.63
C LYS A 69 -11.29 2.24 22.67
N ALA A 70 -12.17 1.33 22.25
CA ALA A 70 -12.76 0.34 23.14
C ALA A 70 -11.70 -0.59 23.75
N THR A 71 -10.70 -1.00 22.97
CA THR A 71 -9.59 -1.83 23.42
C THR A 71 -8.73 -1.09 24.45
N LEU A 72 -8.37 0.18 24.18
CA LEU A 72 -7.59 1.01 25.11
C LEU A 72 -8.34 1.21 26.44
N ASP A 73 -9.64 1.49 26.40
CA ASP A 73 -10.47 1.63 27.60
C ASP A 73 -10.51 0.31 28.40
N GLY A 74 -10.60 -0.82 27.72
CA GLY A 74 -10.53 -2.15 28.35
C GLY A 74 -9.17 -2.42 28.99
N LEU A 75 -8.07 -2.08 28.32
CA LEU A 75 -6.71 -2.21 28.87
C LEU A 75 -6.54 -1.35 30.13
N VAL A 76 -7.02 -0.11 30.12
CA VAL A 76 -7.02 0.77 31.31
C VAL A 76 -7.86 0.17 32.44
N ALA A 77 -9.06 -0.32 32.14
CA ALA A 77 -9.97 -0.93 33.12
C ALA A 77 -9.39 -2.20 33.76
N SER A 78 -8.49 -2.91 33.09
CA SER A 78 -7.80 -4.07 33.66
C SER A 78 -6.85 -3.73 34.82
N GLY A 79 -6.51 -2.45 34.99
CA GLY A 79 -5.65 -1.93 36.06
C GLY A 79 -4.15 -2.18 35.89
N ASN A 80 -3.74 -2.96 34.89
CA ASN A 80 -2.34 -3.25 34.57
C ASN A 80 -2.08 -3.34 33.06
N TYR A 81 -2.90 -2.68 32.25
CA TYR A 81 -2.81 -2.65 30.79
C TYR A 81 -2.74 -4.04 30.15
N GLY A 82 -3.49 -5.00 30.69
CA GLY A 82 -3.47 -6.39 30.23
C GLY A 82 -2.14 -7.13 30.47
N GLY A 83 -1.27 -6.58 31.31
CA GLY A 83 0.07 -7.11 31.58
C GLY A 83 1.17 -6.53 30.71
N ILE A 84 0.86 -5.54 29.87
CA ILE A 84 1.84 -4.83 29.00
C ILE A 84 2.70 -3.87 29.83
N ASP A 85 4.01 -3.91 29.62
CA ASP A 85 4.96 -2.93 30.13
C ASP A 85 4.99 -1.71 29.19
N ILE A 86 4.18 -0.70 29.51
CA ILE A 86 4.02 0.50 28.68
C ILE A 86 5.30 1.33 28.55
N ALA A 87 6.32 1.14 29.39
CA ALA A 87 7.62 1.81 29.24
C ALA A 87 8.47 1.25 28.10
N LYS A 88 7.99 0.20 27.42
CA LYS A 88 8.72 -0.47 26.35
C LYS A 88 8.03 -0.42 24.99
N VAL A 89 6.94 0.31 24.85
CA VAL A 89 6.13 0.31 23.62
C VAL A 89 6.37 1.53 22.72
N ASP A 90 7.12 2.50 23.21
CA ASP A 90 7.47 3.75 22.54
C ASP A 90 8.99 3.90 22.61
N LYS A 91 9.68 3.58 21.53
CA LYS A 91 11.15 3.56 21.43
C LYS A 91 11.66 4.30 20.20
N THR A 92 10.79 4.50 19.22
CA THR A 92 11.16 5.09 17.94
C THR A 92 10.27 6.29 17.64
N ASP A 93 10.85 7.37 17.12
CA ASP A 93 10.14 8.50 16.54
C ASP A 93 9.85 8.19 15.06
N ARG A 94 8.71 7.54 14.79
CA ARG A 94 8.30 7.18 13.43
C ARG A 94 7.97 8.38 12.56
N TYR A 95 7.58 9.47 13.17
CA TYR A 95 7.08 10.67 12.50
C TYR A 95 8.12 11.80 12.40
N ASP A 96 9.28 11.65 13.06
CA ASP A 96 10.31 12.70 13.13
C ASP A 96 9.69 14.06 13.45
N CYS A 97 8.89 14.08 14.53
CA CYS A 97 8.03 15.23 14.87
C CYS A 97 8.80 16.48 15.23
N ASP A 98 10.00 16.35 15.73
CA ASP A 98 10.89 17.47 16.05
C ASP A 98 11.86 17.82 14.91
N HIS A 99 11.83 17.00 13.82
CA HIS A 99 12.60 17.19 12.59
C HIS A 99 14.12 17.19 12.79
N ASP A 100 14.61 16.43 13.76
CA ASP A 100 16.05 16.31 14.02
C ASP A 100 16.73 15.16 13.24
N GLY A 101 15.91 14.26 12.62
CA GLY A 101 16.36 13.11 11.86
C GLY A 101 16.81 11.93 12.71
N ASN A 102 16.56 11.95 14.02
CA ASN A 102 16.85 10.85 14.94
C ASN A 102 15.61 10.00 15.19
N PHE A 103 15.44 8.93 14.46
CA PHE A 103 14.32 8.01 14.61
C PHE A 103 14.45 7.02 15.77
N ASN A 104 15.50 7.11 16.62
CA ASN A 104 15.76 6.17 17.72
C ASN A 104 15.46 6.80 19.09
N GLU A 105 14.32 7.47 19.20
CA GLU A 105 13.83 8.09 20.43
C GLU A 105 12.29 8.03 20.50
N PRO A 106 11.71 8.14 21.70
CA PRO A 106 10.26 8.12 21.87
C PRO A 106 9.58 9.38 21.32
N ASP A 107 8.45 9.22 20.63
CA ASP A 107 7.61 10.32 20.13
C ASP A 107 6.26 10.44 20.86
N GLY A 108 5.97 9.54 21.79
CA GLY A 108 4.71 9.45 22.52
C GLY A 108 3.68 8.55 21.88
N TYR A 109 3.99 7.95 20.72
CA TYR A 109 3.17 6.91 20.11
C TYR A 109 3.71 5.52 20.40
N ILE A 110 2.82 4.54 20.44
CA ILE A 110 3.22 3.13 20.41
C ILE A 110 3.84 2.85 19.03
N ASP A 111 5.05 2.32 18.99
CA ASP A 111 5.78 2.04 17.74
C ASP A 111 4.96 1.21 16.75
N HIS A 112 4.30 0.14 17.24
CA HIS A 112 3.44 -0.75 16.46
C HIS A 112 2.32 -1.29 17.36
N PHE A 113 1.07 -1.11 16.96
CA PHE A 113 -0.10 -1.55 17.72
C PHE A 113 -0.97 -2.52 16.91
N GLY A 114 -0.91 -3.80 17.23
CA GLY A 114 -1.74 -4.84 16.63
C GLY A 114 -2.83 -5.32 17.57
N MET A 115 -4.03 -5.56 17.07
CA MET A 115 -5.15 -6.11 17.80
C MET A 115 -5.54 -7.47 17.24
N ILE A 116 -5.83 -8.42 18.13
CA ILE A 116 -6.39 -9.71 17.76
C ILE A 116 -7.79 -9.79 18.38
N HIS A 117 -8.82 -9.87 17.53
CA HIS A 117 -10.19 -10.02 18.03
C HIS A 117 -10.60 -11.49 18.11
N ALA A 118 -11.50 -11.78 19.06
CA ALA A 118 -12.07 -13.12 19.23
C ALA A 118 -13.04 -13.46 18.09
N GLY A 119 -13.06 -14.71 17.69
CA GLY A 119 -13.92 -15.25 16.64
C GLY A 119 -13.32 -15.13 15.25
N GLU A 120 -14.12 -15.51 14.25
CA GLU A 120 -13.68 -15.54 12.87
C GLU A 120 -13.69 -14.15 12.25
N GLY A 121 -12.66 -13.83 11.45
CA GLY A 121 -12.59 -12.66 10.59
C GLY A 121 -13.41 -12.81 9.33
N GLU A 122 -13.81 -11.71 8.70
CA GLU A 122 -14.54 -11.76 7.44
C GLU A 122 -13.70 -12.38 6.32
N ASP A 123 -12.43 -12.02 6.24
CA ASP A 123 -11.41 -12.61 5.35
C ASP A 123 -11.19 -14.11 5.60
N ALA A 124 -11.59 -14.62 6.77
CA ALA A 124 -11.49 -16.02 7.19
C ALA A 124 -12.85 -16.72 7.33
N ASN A 125 -13.84 -16.34 6.53
CA ASN A 125 -15.21 -16.87 6.44
C ASN A 125 -16.15 -16.50 7.62
N GLY A 126 -15.84 -15.46 8.38
CA GLY A 126 -16.67 -14.96 9.47
C GLY A 126 -18.00 -14.33 9.07
N GLY A 127 -18.19 -14.09 7.76
CA GLY A 127 -19.38 -13.46 7.17
C GLY A 127 -19.42 -11.95 7.36
N PRO A 128 -20.42 -11.25 6.79
CA PRO A 128 -20.46 -9.79 6.64
C PRO A 128 -20.70 -9.00 7.94
N ASP A 129 -20.81 -9.66 9.06
CA ASP A 129 -20.84 -9.06 10.40
C ASP A 129 -19.48 -9.19 11.13
N ALA A 130 -18.48 -9.76 10.47
CA ALA A 130 -17.15 -9.94 11.03
C ALA A 130 -16.22 -8.81 10.59
N ILE A 131 -15.22 -8.51 11.40
CA ILE A 131 -14.21 -7.51 11.06
C ILE A 131 -13.30 -8.08 9.97
N TRP A 132 -13.09 -7.33 8.89
CA TRP A 132 -12.06 -7.59 7.90
C TRP A 132 -10.69 -7.24 8.48
N SER A 133 -9.71 -8.14 8.35
CA SER A 133 -8.34 -7.86 8.80
C SER A 133 -7.74 -6.71 7.99
N HIS A 134 -7.19 -5.69 8.66
CA HIS A 134 -6.68 -4.51 7.98
C HIS A 134 -5.70 -3.69 8.83
N ARG A 135 -4.96 -2.81 8.18
CA ARG A 135 -4.21 -1.71 8.80
C ARG A 135 -4.90 -0.39 8.52
N SER A 136 -5.05 0.46 9.54
CA SER A 136 -5.62 1.80 9.39
C SER A 136 -5.13 2.77 10.46
N TYR A 137 -5.56 4.04 10.35
CA TYR A 137 -5.35 5.07 11.38
C TYR A 137 -6.48 5.01 12.42
N ALA A 138 -6.11 5.11 13.71
CA ALA A 138 -7.08 5.02 14.82
C ALA A 138 -8.02 6.24 14.85
N ASN A 139 -7.46 7.43 14.63
CA ASN A 139 -8.21 8.68 14.56
C ASN A 139 -7.33 9.73 13.86
N PRO A 140 -7.68 10.15 12.65
CA PRO A 140 -6.84 11.07 11.86
C PRO A 140 -6.94 12.56 12.25
N ASN A 141 -7.49 12.88 13.43
CA ASN A 141 -7.60 14.26 13.91
C ASN A 141 -6.25 14.80 14.38
N ASP A 142 -5.56 15.56 13.55
CA ASP A 142 -4.24 16.16 13.81
C ASP A 142 -4.20 17.28 14.88
N GLU A 143 -5.31 17.57 15.52
CA GLU A 143 -5.37 18.40 16.74
C GLU A 143 -5.12 17.56 18.01
N GLN A 144 -5.16 16.23 17.90
CA GLN A 144 -4.91 15.29 18.98
C GLN A 144 -3.56 14.60 18.81
N GLY A 145 -3.01 14.11 19.91
CA GLY A 145 -1.71 13.43 19.93
C GLY A 145 -0.85 13.85 21.11
N PRO A 146 0.35 13.29 21.25
CA PRO A 146 1.36 13.70 22.22
C PRO A 146 1.71 15.17 22.09
N THR A 147 2.23 15.74 23.18
CA THR A 147 2.72 17.13 23.15
C THR A 147 3.93 17.20 22.23
N GLY A 148 3.84 18.02 21.18
CA GLY A 148 4.90 18.20 20.19
C GLY A 148 4.76 17.32 18.95
N CYS A 149 3.93 16.25 19.01
CA CYS A 149 3.71 15.33 17.90
C CYS A 149 2.22 15.02 17.73
N LYS A 150 1.47 15.88 17.05
CA LYS A 150 0.03 15.74 16.89
C LYS A 150 -0.32 15.13 15.53
N MET A 151 -0.41 13.81 15.46
CA MET A 151 -0.75 13.05 14.26
C MET A 151 -2.11 12.34 14.38
N GLY A 152 -2.91 12.69 15.39
CA GLY A 152 -4.17 12.03 15.67
C GLY A 152 -4.03 10.89 16.69
N GLY A 153 -4.95 9.92 16.60
CA GLY A 153 -4.93 8.73 17.45
C GLY A 153 -5.76 8.82 18.72
N TYR A 154 -5.61 7.81 19.57
CA TYR A 154 -6.24 7.73 20.88
C TYR A 154 -5.22 7.52 21.98
N GLN A 155 -5.38 8.25 23.09
CA GLN A 155 -4.51 8.12 24.25
C GLN A 155 -4.87 6.89 25.10
N LEU A 156 -3.86 6.15 25.57
CA LEU A 156 -4.00 5.07 26.51
C LEU A 156 -4.21 5.63 27.94
N GLY A 157 -5.45 5.88 28.31
CA GLY A 157 -5.78 6.50 29.60
C GLY A 157 -5.03 7.84 29.79
N ASP A 158 -4.47 8.03 30.98
CA ASP A 158 -3.69 9.24 31.35
C ASP A 158 -2.16 9.02 31.27
N THR A 159 -1.70 8.06 30.46
CA THR A 159 -0.28 7.67 30.42
C THR A 159 0.61 8.65 29.65
N GLY A 160 0.05 9.44 28.75
CA GLY A 160 0.80 10.23 27.77
C GLY A 160 1.13 9.45 26.50
N ILE A 161 0.91 8.13 26.47
CA ILE A 161 1.18 7.26 25.32
C ILE A 161 -0.08 7.17 24.44
N TRP A 162 0.10 7.19 23.13
CA TRP A 162 -0.96 7.22 22.13
C TRP A 162 -0.85 6.03 21.16
N VAL A 163 -1.95 5.69 20.54
CA VAL A 163 -2.02 4.80 19.37
C VAL A 163 -2.39 5.66 18.17
N GLY A 164 -1.50 5.76 17.20
CA GLY A 164 -1.70 6.51 15.95
C GLY A 164 -2.38 5.64 14.89
N ASP A 165 -1.68 4.60 14.46
CA ASP A 165 -2.16 3.58 13.54
C ASP A 165 -2.25 2.22 14.24
N TYR A 166 -2.89 1.27 13.56
CA TYR A 166 -3.11 -0.07 14.11
C TYR A 166 -3.29 -1.10 13.01
N THR A 167 -3.02 -2.35 13.33
CA THR A 167 -3.52 -3.49 12.60
C THR A 167 -4.58 -4.24 13.42
N ILE A 168 -5.50 -4.92 12.76
CA ILE A 168 -6.48 -5.77 13.43
C ILE A 168 -6.69 -7.06 12.64
N GLU A 169 -6.62 -8.19 13.33
CA GLU A 169 -6.74 -9.52 12.75
C GLU A 169 -7.59 -10.41 13.64
N ALA A 170 -8.16 -11.45 13.02
CA ALA A 170 -8.95 -12.44 13.73
C ALA A 170 -8.08 -13.49 14.44
N GLU A 171 -8.56 -14.06 15.56
CA GLU A 171 -7.86 -15.15 16.25
C GLU A 171 -7.68 -16.41 15.39
N ASN A 172 -8.51 -16.62 14.36
CA ASN A 172 -8.38 -17.70 13.39
C ASN A 172 -7.65 -17.28 12.11
N GLY A 173 -7.17 -16.04 12.02
CA GLY A 173 -6.41 -15.53 10.88
C GLY A 173 -5.11 -16.31 10.66
N GLY A 174 -4.74 -16.49 9.39
CA GLY A 174 -3.47 -17.08 9.00
C GLY A 174 -2.29 -16.12 9.24
N MET A 175 -1.11 -16.65 9.52
CA MET A 175 0.11 -15.86 9.73
C MET A 175 0.38 -14.87 8.58
N GLY A 176 -0.03 -15.23 7.36
CA GLY A 176 0.16 -14.39 6.18
C GLY A 176 -0.63 -13.11 6.20
N VAL A 177 -1.82 -13.10 6.80
CA VAL A 177 -2.62 -11.89 7.00
C VAL A 177 -1.88 -10.98 7.97
N PHE A 178 -1.49 -11.48 9.15
CA PHE A 178 -0.67 -10.71 10.11
C PHE A 178 0.61 -10.16 9.47
N ALA A 179 1.26 -10.95 8.63
CA ALA A 179 2.47 -10.51 7.93
C ALA A 179 2.19 -9.43 6.89
N HIS A 180 1.08 -9.51 6.18
CA HIS A 180 0.64 -8.53 5.19
C HIS A 180 0.32 -7.19 5.86
N GLU A 181 -0.54 -7.20 6.90
CA GLU A 181 -0.92 -5.98 7.62
C GLU A 181 0.30 -5.30 8.27
N PHE A 182 1.21 -6.10 8.83
CA PHE A 182 2.47 -5.54 9.32
C PHE A 182 3.38 -5.02 8.19
N GLY A 183 3.29 -5.56 6.99
CA GLY A 183 3.93 -5.00 5.79
C GLY A 183 3.46 -3.56 5.51
N HIS A 184 2.16 -3.30 5.67
CA HIS A 184 1.61 -1.94 5.59
C HIS A 184 2.14 -1.04 6.70
N ASP A 185 2.26 -1.57 7.90
CA ASP A 185 2.83 -0.84 9.04
C ASP A 185 4.31 -0.48 8.83
N LEU A 186 5.03 -1.26 8.01
CA LEU A 186 6.38 -0.95 7.55
C LEU A 186 6.41 0.01 6.33
N GLY A 187 5.27 0.48 5.85
CA GLY A 187 5.13 1.46 4.77
C GLY A 187 4.99 0.87 3.36
N LEU A 188 4.71 -0.43 3.23
CA LEU A 188 4.47 -1.05 1.93
C LEU A 188 2.98 -0.91 1.55
N PRO A 189 2.65 -0.53 0.30
CA PRO A 189 1.27 -0.53 -0.18
C PRO A 189 0.85 -1.94 -0.65
N ASP A 190 -0.42 -2.08 -1.00
CA ASP A 190 -0.92 -3.25 -1.70
C ASP A 190 -0.34 -3.36 -3.11
N TYR A 191 0.08 -4.57 -3.49
CA TYR A 191 0.57 -4.88 -4.84
C TYR A 191 -0.43 -5.70 -5.67
N TYR A 192 -1.70 -5.62 -5.34
CA TYR A 192 -2.82 -6.10 -6.14
C TYR A 192 -3.65 -4.92 -6.67
N ASP A 193 -4.65 -5.19 -7.48
CA ASP A 193 -5.58 -4.18 -8.01
C ASP A 193 -6.63 -3.86 -6.94
N THR A 194 -6.44 -2.77 -6.19
CA THR A 194 -7.33 -2.33 -5.11
C THR A 194 -8.69 -1.84 -5.60
N SER A 195 -8.85 -1.61 -6.91
CA SER A 195 -10.16 -1.34 -7.50
C SER A 195 -11.02 -2.60 -7.68
N TYR A 196 -10.44 -3.78 -7.44
CA TYR A 196 -11.07 -5.08 -7.69
C TYR A 196 -11.59 -5.28 -9.13
N GLY A 197 -11.20 -4.40 -10.05
CA GLY A 197 -11.57 -4.47 -11.47
C GLY A 197 -10.77 -5.53 -12.23
N SER A 198 -9.60 -5.90 -11.73
CA SER A 198 -8.79 -7.01 -12.24
C SER A 198 -8.29 -7.88 -11.08
N GLU A 199 -7.84 -9.11 -11.40
CA GLU A 199 -7.18 -9.91 -10.38
C GLU A 199 -5.71 -9.56 -10.24
N ASN A 200 -5.25 -9.61 -9.04
CA ASN A 200 -3.89 -9.62 -8.51
C ASN A 200 -2.73 -9.54 -9.50
N SER A 201 -2.23 -8.34 -9.71
CA SER A 201 -1.15 -8.04 -10.64
C SER A 201 0.19 -8.71 -10.28
N THR A 202 0.53 -8.88 -8.99
CA THR A 202 1.75 -9.60 -8.58
C THR A 202 1.49 -11.03 -8.14
N GLY A 203 0.23 -11.38 -7.90
CA GLY A 203 -0.22 -12.73 -7.56
C GLY A 203 0.49 -13.32 -6.34
N PHE A 204 0.85 -14.59 -6.42
CA PHE A 204 1.55 -15.29 -5.34
C PHE A 204 3.05 -14.93 -5.23
N TRP A 205 3.58 -14.11 -6.12
CA TRP A 205 4.99 -13.71 -6.05
C TRP A 205 5.27 -12.65 -4.96
N SER A 206 4.25 -12.06 -4.35
CA SER A 206 4.44 -11.06 -3.30
C SER A 206 3.51 -11.26 -2.12
N LEU A 207 4.06 -11.12 -0.90
CA LEU A 207 3.30 -11.05 0.35
C LEU A 207 2.27 -9.92 0.33
N MET A 208 2.61 -8.77 -0.28
CA MET A 208 1.71 -7.61 -0.38
C MET A 208 0.63 -7.77 -1.45
N SER A 209 0.33 -9.02 -1.82
CA SER A 209 -0.73 -9.45 -2.73
C SER A 209 -1.22 -10.84 -2.30
N SER A 210 -1.59 -11.71 -3.22
CA SER A 210 -2.09 -13.07 -2.89
C SER A 210 -1.09 -13.95 -2.14
N GLY A 211 0.19 -13.58 -2.09
CA GLY A 211 1.20 -14.30 -1.31
C GLY A 211 0.89 -14.38 0.18
N SER A 212 0.11 -13.43 0.73
CA SER A 212 -0.39 -13.48 2.11
C SER A 212 -1.33 -14.65 2.38
N TRP A 213 -2.02 -15.14 1.34
CA TRP A 213 -3.02 -16.20 1.44
C TRP A 213 -2.46 -17.59 1.19
N GLY A 214 -1.12 -17.72 1.10
CA GLY A 214 -0.47 -18.98 0.90
C GLY A 214 -0.78 -20.00 2.00
N SER A 215 -0.95 -21.26 1.62
CA SER A 215 -1.06 -22.40 2.52
C SER A 215 -0.26 -23.57 2.00
N TYR A 216 0.16 -24.45 2.87
CA TYR A 216 0.97 -25.59 2.50
C TYR A 216 0.24 -26.90 2.84
N ALA A 217 0.17 -27.76 1.83
CA ALA A 217 -0.31 -29.14 1.95
C ALA A 217 -1.73 -29.28 2.56
N GLU A 218 -1.81 -29.61 3.82
CA GLU A 218 -3.04 -29.98 4.53
C GLU A 218 -3.44 -28.93 5.57
N ASP A 219 -2.87 -27.73 5.49
CA ASP A 219 -3.23 -26.63 6.37
C ASP A 219 -4.72 -26.30 6.20
N PRO A 220 -5.48 -26.22 7.29
CA PRO A 220 -6.93 -26.05 7.20
C PRO A 220 -7.38 -24.62 6.86
N PHE A 221 -6.46 -23.64 6.95
CA PHE A 221 -6.77 -22.22 6.80
C PHE A 221 -5.90 -21.54 5.74
N ILE A 222 -6.47 -20.55 5.08
CA ILE A 222 -5.77 -19.64 4.18
C ILE A 222 -4.72 -18.83 4.97
N GLY A 223 -3.57 -18.56 4.37
CA GLY A 223 -2.54 -17.69 4.94
C GLY A 223 -1.69 -18.34 6.03
N THR A 224 -1.81 -19.64 6.26
CA THR A 224 -0.99 -20.31 7.30
C THR A 224 0.48 -20.41 6.93
N SER A 225 0.82 -20.31 5.65
CA SER A 225 2.18 -20.37 5.12
C SER A 225 2.35 -19.35 3.99
N PRO A 226 2.53 -18.06 4.32
CA PRO A 226 2.67 -17.01 3.32
C PRO A 226 3.93 -17.16 2.48
N MET A 227 3.90 -16.61 1.27
CA MET A 227 5.06 -16.45 0.40
C MET A 227 5.90 -15.24 0.83
N HIS A 228 7.12 -15.18 0.30
CA HIS A 228 8.01 -14.04 0.52
C HIS A 228 7.48 -12.73 -0.08
N MET A 229 8.01 -11.63 0.42
CA MET A 229 7.98 -10.34 -0.27
C MET A 229 8.77 -10.42 -1.58
N ASP A 230 8.34 -9.64 -2.57
CA ASP A 230 9.08 -9.43 -3.81
C ASP A 230 10.37 -8.61 -3.60
N ALA A 231 11.20 -8.56 -4.65
CA ALA A 231 12.49 -7.88 -4.58
C ALA A 231 12.36 -6.37 -4.32
N TYR A 232 11.26 -5.71 -4.76
CA TYR A 232 11.08 -4.29 -4.52
C TYR A 232 10.74 -4.00 -3.06
N ALA A 233 9.80 -4.73 -2.48
CA ALA A 233 9.46 -4.60 -1.06
C ALA A 233 10.70 -4.78 -0.16
N LYS A 234 11.49 -5.83 -0.43
CA LYS A 234 12.75 -6.05 0.29
C LYS A 234 13.81 -4.96 0.02
N GLN A 235 13.85 -4.40 -1.20
CA GLN A 235 14.73 -3.27 -1.54
C GLN A 235 14.32 -2.01 -0.76
N TYR A 236 13.03 -1.70 -0.72
CA TYR A 236 12.46 -0.57 0.02
C TYR A 236 12.81 -0.64 1.50
N LEU A 237 12.69 -1.82 2.10
CA LEU A 237 13.02 -2.06 3.50
C LEU A 237 14.52 -2.23 3.79
N GLY A 238 15.39 -2.18 2.77
CA GLY A 238 16.83 -2.34 2.94
C GLY A 238 17.29 -3.76 3.27
N TRP A 239 16.49 -4.79 2.93
CA TRP A 239 16.72 -6.18 3.32
C TRP A 239 17.45 -7.04 2.28
N LEU A 240 17.97 -6.45 1.22
CA LEU A 240 18.63 -7.18 0.13
C LEU A 240 20.13 -6.91 0.01
N ASP A 241 20.88 -7.95 -0.32
CA ASP A 241 22.20 -7.82 -0.95
C ASP A 241 21.99 -7.60 -2.45
N LEU A 242 22.03 -6.34 -2.86
CA LEU A 242 21.61 -5.90 -4.18
C LEU A 242 22.80 -5.61 -5.09
N LYS A 243 22.80 -6.20 -6.30
CA LYS A 243 23.69 -5.79 -7.38
C LYS A 243 23.05 -4.66 -8.17
N THR A 244 23.58 -3.43 -8.06
CA THR A 244 23.08 -2.29 -8.84
C THR A 244 23.87 -2.14 -10.13
N LEU A 245 23.16 -1.93 -11.23
CA LEU A 245 23.65 -1.70 -12.60
C LEU A 245 22.83 -0.56 -13.23
N ASN A 246 23.39 0.06 -14.27
CA ASN A 246 22.65 0.98 -15.11
C ASN A 246 22.40 0.37 -16.49
N ALA A 247 21.37 0.84 -17.19
CA ALA A 247 21.11 0.44 -18.57
C ALA A 247 22.32 0.77 -19.45
N GLY A 248 22.93 -0.25 -20.04
CA GLY A 248 24.16 -0.12 -20.81
C GLY A 248 25.38 -0.74 -20.15
N ASP A 249 25.34 -1.01 -18.86
CA ASP A 249 26.37 -1.79 -18.20
C ASP A 249 26.40 -3.22 -18.75
N LYS A 250 27.61 -3.81 -18.80
CA LYS A 250 27.78 -5.21 -19.12
C LYS A 250 28.43 -5.91 -17.93
N ALA A 251 27.70 -6.82 -17.32
CA ALA A 251 28.18 -7.55 -16.15
C ALA A 251 27.70 -8.99 -16.15
N THR A 252 28.54 -9.89 -15.60
CA THR A 252 28.17 -11.27 -15.31
C THR A 252 28.36 -11.50 -13.82
N PHE A 253 27.35 -12.00 -13.14
CA PHE A 253 27.37 -12.20 -11.70
C PHE A 253 26.46 -13.37 -11.30
N LYS A 254 26.47 -13.70 -10.00
CA LYS A 254 25.65 -14.76 -9.45
C LYS A 254 24.52 -14.20 -8.62
N LEU A 255 23.30 -14.72 -8.84
CA LEU A 255 22.14 -14.55 -7.99
C LEU A 255 21.91 -15.81 -7.16
N GLY A 256 21.95 -15.67 -5.85
CA GLY A 256 21.50 -16.68 -4.90
C GLY A 256 19.98 -16.70 -4.79
N GLN A 257 19.44 -17.70 -4.10
CA GLN A 257 18.00 -17.73 -3.78
C GLN A 257 17.61 -16.51 -2.96
N ALA A 258 16.51 -15.84 -3.33
CA ALA A 258 16.00 -14.65 -2.66
C ALA A 258 15.47 -14.96 -1.25
N GLU A 259 15.16 -16.23 -0.99
CA GLU A 259 14.70 -16.76 0.30
C GLU A 259 15.83 -16.99 1.30
N ARG A 260 17.10 -16.80 0.90
CA ARG A 260 18.27 -17.13 1.74
C ARG A 260 19.37 -16.08 1.65
N ASP A 261 20.05 -15.86 2.77
CA ASP A 261 21.35 -15.20 2.74
C ASP A 261 22.41 -16.17 2.17
N MET A 262 22.65 -16.04 0.88
CA MET A 262 23.66 -16.81 0.16
C MET A 262 25.00 -16.05 0.14
N ARG A 263 25.68 -15.96 1.28
CA ARG A 263 26.99 -15.29 1.43
C ARG A 263 27.85 -15.47 0.18
N ASN A 264 28.31 -14.40 -0.43
CA ASN A 264 29.04 -14.30 -1.70
C ASN A 264 28.19 -14.28 -2.99
N ASN A 265 26.87 -14.29 -2.92
CA ASN A 265 25.99 -14.07 -4.07
C ASN A 265 25.03 -12.93 -3.74
N TYR A 266 24.64 -12.16 -4.75
CA TYR A 266 23.59 -11.17 -4.59
C TYR A 266 22.24 -11.87 -4.47
N GLN A 267 21.32 -11.33 -3.65
CA GLN A 267 19.95 -11.83 -3.54
C GLN A 267 19.09 -11.31 -4.71
N ALA A 268 19.38 -10.10 -5.16
CA ALA A 268 18.72 -9.51 -6.33
C ALA A 268 19.67 -8.60 -7.13
N ALA A 269 19.25 -8.25 -8.34
CA ALA A 269 19.90 -7.21 -9.14
C ALA A 269 18.91 -6.12 -9.52
N ALA A 270 19.31 -4.86 -9.36
CA ALA A 270 18.59 -3.69 -9.89
C ALA A 270 19.28 -3.18 -11.15
N ILE A 271 18.52 -2.93 -12.21
CA ILE A 271 19.01 -2.37 -13.47
C ILE A 271 18.28 -1.06 -13.68
N ASN A 272 18.93 0.05 -13.28
CA ASN A 272 18.38 1.39 -13.42
C ASN A 272 18.27 1.76 -14.90
N LEU A 273 17.13 2.29 -15.28
CA LEU A 273 16.87 2.82 -16.61
C LEU A 273 17.07 4.34 -16.62
N PRO A 274 17.28 4.96 -17.81
CA PRO A 274 17.23 6.41 -17.91
C PRO A 274 15.87 6.93 -17.46
N THR A 275 15.86 7.96 -16.62
CA THR A 275 14.62 8.61 -16.22
C THR A 275 13.83 9.10 -17.44
N TYR A 276 12.52 9.12 -17.32
CA TYR A 276 11.65 9.70 -18.34
C TYR A 276 10.83 10.85 -17.77
N GLN A 277 10.39 11.73 -18.67
CA GLN A 277 9.56 12.86 -18.30
C GLN A 277 8.13 12.64 -18.79
N ARG A 278 7.16 13.05 -17.96
CA ARG A 278 5.76 13.09 -18.30
C ARG A 278 5.17 14.45 -17.95
N THR A 279 4.47 15.05 -18.91
CA THR A 279 3.72 16.27 -18.66
C THR A 279 2.34 15.91 -18.13
N GLU A 280 2.06 16.39 -16.92
CA GLU A 280 0.78 16.24 -16.23
C GLU A 280 -0.08 17.48 -16.48
N LYS A 281 -1.39 17.27 -16.60
CA LYS A 281 -2.40 18.30 -16.78
C LYS A 281 -3.61 17.99 -15.88
N PRO A 282 -3.47 18.17 -14.57
CA PRO A 282 -4.49 17.74 -13.62
C PRO A 282 -5.82 18.47 -13.85
N PHE A 283 -5.76 19.78 -14.03
CA PHE A 283 -6.95 20.60 -14.28
C PHE A 283 -6.69 21.58 -15.41
N PRO A 284 -7.74 21.95 -16.19
CA PRO A 284 -7.63 23.03 -17.17
C PRO A 284 -7.40 24.37 -16.45
N THR A 285 -6.80 25.33 -17.15
CA THR A 285 -6.64 26.70 -16.63
C THR A 285 -7.99 27.39 -16.50
N ASP A 286 -8.12 28.35 -15.57
CA ASP A 286 -9.32 29.15 -15.37
C ASP A 286 -9.24 30.45 -16.22
N GLY A 287 -9.69 30.37 -17.44
CA GLY A 287 -9.82 31.56 -18.30
C GLY A 287 -8.51 32.34 -18.45
N SER A 288 -8.41 33.51 -17.79
CA SER A 288 -7.23 34.37 -17.80
C SER A 288 -6.17 33.98 -16.80
N ASP A 289 -6.52 33.25 -15.72
CA ASP A 289 -5.59 32.79 -14.72
C ASP A 289 -4.95 31.47 -15.16
N GLN A 290 -3.63 31.52 -15.33
CA GLN A 290 -2.85 30.41 -15.85
C GLN A 290 -2.21 29.58 -14.74
N ASP A 291 -2.17 30.10 -13.52
CA ASP A 291 -1.48 29.50 -12.38
C ASP A 291 -2.47 29.08 -11.30
N TYR A 292 -2.20 27.94 -10.68
CA TYR A 292 -2.97 27.47 -9.52
C TYR A 292 -2.08 26.64 -8.58
N LEU A 293 -2.49 26.50 -7.32
CA LEU A 293 -1.97 25.49 -6.42
C LEU A 293 -2.71 24.17 -6.64
N TYR A 294 -1.96 23.11 -6.70
CA TYR A 294 -2.46 21.75 -6.89
C TYR A 294 -2.07 20.85 -5.70
N SER A 295 -3.05 20.18 -5.14
CA SER A 295 -2.85 19.28 -4.00
C SER A 295 -1.98 18.06 -4.35
N GLY A 296 -1.90 17.68 -5.62
CA GLY A 296 -1.47 16.36 -6.04
C GLY A 296 -2.58 15.33 -5.89
N LYS A 297 -2.28 14.10 -6.34
CA LYS A 297 -3.11 12.91 -6.19
C LYS A 297 -2.31 11.77 -5.60
N GLY A 298 -2.97 10.79 -5.02
CA GLY A 298 -2.39 9.59 -4.41
C GLY A 298 -3.06 9.26 -3.09
N ASP A 299 -2.74 8.09 -2.59
CA ASP A 299 -3.28 7.53 -1.36
C ASP A 299 -2.49 8.00 -0.13
N SER A 300 -3.13 7.98 1.03
CA SER A 300 -2.53 8.34 2.32
C SER A 300 -1.86 9.72 2.34
N LEU A 301 -2.45 10.71 1.68
CA LEU A 301 -1.96 12.09 1.68
C LEU A 301 -2.54 12.89 2.86
N ASP A 302 -1.71 13.75 3.46
CA ASP A 302 -2.15 14.84 4.33
C ASP A 302 -1.31 16.09 4.04
N ARG A 303 -1.69 16.84 3.02
CA ARG A 303 -0.94 17.98 2.48
C ARG A 303 -1.57 19.28 2.92
N LYS A 304 -0.75 20.22 3.40
CA LYS A 304 -1.22 21.44 4.07
C LYS A 304 -0.48 22.68 3.55
N ALA A 305 -1.05 23.39 2.59
CA ALA A 305 -0.52 24.70 2.18
C ALA A 305 -0.97 25.78 3.16
N VAL A 306 -0.04 26.35 3.90
CA VAL A 306 -0.30 27.29 5.00
C VAL A 306 0.04 28.72 4.61
N ARG A 307 -0.91 29.64 4.82
CA ARG A 307 -0.75 31.08 4.62
C ARG A 307 -0.85 31.84 5.96
N THR A 308 0.28 32.30 6.47
CA THR A 308 0.30 33.14 7.68
C THR A 308 -0.07 34.59 7.34
N LEU A 309 -0.98 35.18 8.10
CA LEU A 309 -1.42 36.57 7.91
C LEU A 309 -0.46 37.54 8.61
N SER A 310 -0.39 38.78 8.12
CA SER A 310 0.41 39.84 8.75
C SER A 310 -0.13 40.31 10.12
N GLY A 311 -1.31 39.86 10.49
CA GLY A 311 -1.98 40.12 11.75
C GLY A 311 -3.30 39.37 11.84
N GLN A 312 -3.90 39.33 13.02
CA GLN A 312 -5.18 38.63 13.21
C GLN A 312 -6.34 39.40 12.58
N LEU A 313 -7.36 38.69 12.08
CA LEU A 313 -8.59 39.28 11.59
C LEU A 313 -9.39 39.88 12.76
N ALA A 314 -9.80 41.16 12.62
CA ALA A 314 -10.53 41.87 13.67
C ALA A 314 -11.98 41.42 13.83
N SER A 315 -12.57 40.83 12.80
CA SER A 315 -13.97 40.37 12.75
C SER A 315 -14.08 39.17 11.82
N ASP A 316 -15.20 38.48 11.91
CA ASP A 316 -15.59 37.48 10.93
C ASP A 316 -15.53 38.08 9.51
N THR A 317 -14.76 37.42 8.64
CA THR A 317 -14.40 37.95 7.31
C THR A 317 -14.84 36.97 6.24
N PRO A 318 -15.72 37.36 5.30
CA PRO A 318 -16.05 36.51 4.16
C PRO A 318 -14.80 36.14 3.36
N VAL A 319 -14.73 34.87 2.95
CA VAL A 319 -13.68 34.35 2.10
C VAL A 319 -14.29 33.69 0.86
N THR A 320 -13.63 33.87 -0.28
CA THR A 320 -13.94 33.17 -1.52
C THR A 320 -12.70 32.42 -1.97
N VAL A 321 -12.84 31.14 -2.26
CA VAL A 321 -11.80 30.27 -2.81
C VAL A 321 -12.20 29.84 -4.22
N ARG A 322 -11.42 30.17 -5.20
CA ARG A 322 -11.61 29.72 -6.59
C ARG A 322 -11.01 28.33 -6.74
N ALA A 323 -11.84 27.31 -6.96
CA ALA A 323 -11.38 25.92 -6.94
C ALA A 323 -11.97 25.08 -8.08
N ASN A 324 -11.22 24.03 -8.46
CA ASN A 324 -11.66 22.93 -9.31
C ASN A 324 -11.17 21.63 -8.69
N TYR A 325 -12.04 20.63 -8.53
CA TYR A 325 -11.70 19.42 -7.80
C TYR A 325 -12.38 18.17 -8.37
N ASP A 326 -11.68 17.07 -8.21
CA ASP A 326 -12.12 15.69 -8.44
C ASP A 326 -11.53 14.86 -7.29
N ILE A 327 -12.35 14.61 -6.29
CA ILE A 327 -12.00 14.01 -4.99
C ILE A 327 -12.91 12.81 -4.79
N GLU A 328 -12.39 11.70 -4.35
CA GLU A 328 -13.20 10.50 -4.07
C GLU A 328 -14.33 10.82 -3.09
N GLU A 329 -15.57 10.61 -3.56
CA GLU A 329 -16.75 11.04 -2.81
C GLU A 329 -16.92 10.23 -1.52
N GLY A 330 -16.93 10.95 -0.40
CA GLY A 330 -17.16 10.37 0.91
C GLY A 330 -15.94 9.72 1.57
N TRP A 331 -14.81 9.56 0.87
CA TRP A 331 -13.57 8.97 1.37
C TRP A 331 -12.46 10.01 1.52
N ASP A 332 -12.20 10.78 0.45
CA ASP A 332 -11.17 11.82 0.45
C ASP A 332 -11.79 13.20 0.67
N TYR A 333 -11.03 14.12 1.26
CA TYR A 333 -11.56 15.44 1.59
C TYR A 333 -10.53 16.56 1.44
N ALA A 334 -11.00 17.71 0.94
CA ALA A 334 -10.26 18.96 1.03
C ALA A 334 -10.90 19.88 2.07
N TYR A 335 -10.08 20.71 2.74
CA TYR A 335 -10.53 21.61 3.79
C TYR A 335 -9.97 23.01 3.59
N LEU A 336 -10.77 24.02 3.93
CA LEU A 336 -10.29 25.35 4.28
C LEU A 336 -10.27 25.46 5.79
N ASP A 337 -9.11 25.69 6.38
CA ASP A 337 -8.97 25.81 7.82
C ASP A 337 -8.50 27.20 8.21
N ALA A 338 -8.93 27.67 9.38
CA ALA A 338 -8.51 28.93 9.98
C ALA A 338 -7.83 28.71 11.33
N LYS A 339 -6.62 29.26 11.54
CA LYS A 339 -5.93 29.23 12.83
C LYS A 339 -6.42 30.36 13.72
N VAL A 340 -7.07 30.00 14.85
CA VAL A 340 -7.54 30.94 15.88
C VAL A 340 -6.89 30.58 17.21
N GLY A 341 -6.01 31.43 17.71
CA GLY A 341 -5.11 31.07 18.80
C GLY A 341 -4.13 30.00 18.33
N GLU A 342 -4.05 28.89 19.07
CA GLU A 342 -3.19 27.77 18.70
C GLU A 342 -3.95 26.63 17.96
N THR A 343 -5.24 26.80 17.70
CA THR A 343 -6.09 25.75 17.17
C THR A 343 -6.50 26.01 15.73
N TRP A 344 -6.42 24.99 14.88
CA TRP A 344 -7.01 24.98 13.54
C TRP A 344 -8.50 24.61 13.61
N LYS A 345 -9.32 25.31 12.84
CA LYS A 345 -10.77 25.11 12.75
C LYS A 345 -11.19 24.93 11.30
N HIS A 346 -11.90 23.86 11.01
CA HIS A 346 -12.47 23.63 9.69
C HIS A 346 -13.57 24.68 9.41
N VAL A 347 -13.38 25.44 8.35
CA VAL A 347 -14.32 26.49 7.92
C VAL A 347 -15.42 25.87 7.07
N ALA A 348 -16.68 26.06 7.47
CA ALA A 348 -17.79 25.69 6.63
C ALA A 348 -17.81 26.54 5.36
N THR A 349 -17.93 25.90 4.22
CA THR A 349 -17.96 26.52 2.90
C THR A 349 -19.21 26.12 2.12
N SER A 350 -19.49 26.83 1.02
CA SER A 350 -20.63 26.50 0.15
C SER A 350 -20.52 25.13 -0.55
N ALA A 351 -19.33 24.54 -0.57
CA ALA A 351 -19.06 23.22 -1.16
C ALA A 351 -18.78 22.14 -0.12
N SER A 352 -18.64 22.49 1.15
CA SER A 352 -18.34 21.53 2.20
C SER A 352 -19.58 20.90 2.80
N SER A 353 -19.44 19.67 3.31
CA SER A 353 -20.45 18.94 4.06
C SER A 353 -19.93 18.58 5.45
N ALA A 354 -20.83 18.56 6.42
CA ALA A 354 -20.56 17.98 7.73
C ALA A 354 -20.88 16.48 7.77
N GLU A 355 -21.48 15.93 6.72
CA GLU A 355 -21.76 14.51 6.60
C GLU A 355 -20.45 13.74 6.39
N SER A 356 -20.37 12.56 6.95
CA SER A 356 -19.21 11.69 6.90
C SER A 356 -19.71 10.26 6.74
N PRO A 357 -20.13 9.87 5.51
CA PRO A 357 -20.72 8.56 5.27
C PRO A 357 -19.75 7.44 5.66
N ASN A 358 -18.48 7.58 5.29
CA ASN A 358 -17.42 6.63 5.63
C ASN A 358 -16.54 7.11 6.80
N ARG A 359 -16.98 8.19 7.49
CA ARG A 359 -16.38 8.75 8.71
C ARG A 359 -14.94 9.23 8.59
N GLN A 360 -14.53 9.53 7.37
CA GLN A 360 -13.24 10.12 7.04
C GLN A 360 -13.27 11.66 7.06
N ASN A 361 -14.48 12.28 7.14
CA ASN A 361 -14.62 13.73 7.21
C ASN A 361 -14.37 14.26 8.62
N PHE A 362 -13.37 15.09 8.78
CA PHE A 362 -13.04 15.76 10.07
C PHE A 362 -14.01 16.90 10.43
N GLY A 363 -14.97 17.17 9.53
CA GLY A 363 -15.98 18.22 9.63
C GLY A 363 -15.79 19.33 8.59
N ASN A 364 -16.87 19.68 7.90
CA ASN A 364 -16.84 20.68 6.83
C ASN A 364 -15.87 20.36 5.67
N GLY A 365 -15.71 19.08 5.32
CA GLY A 365 -14.87 18.66 4.20
C GLY A 365 -15.54 18.83 2.85
N ILE A 366 -14.76 19.11 1.82
CA ILE A 366 -15.16 19.16 0.42
C ILE A 366 -14.79 17.82 -0.20
N THR A 367 -15.74 17.16 -0.86
CA THR A 367 -15.57 15.84 -1.49
C THR A 367 -16.36 15.79 -2.80
N GLY A 368 -16.18 14.76 -3.62
CA GLY A 368 -16.83 14.61 -4.93
C GLY A 368 -16.17 15.47 -6.01
N THR A 369 -16.91 15.75 -7.09
CA THR A 369 -16.37 16.41 -8.29
C THR A 369 -17.05 17.75 -8.53
N SER A 370 -16.27 18.79 -8.84
CA SER A 370 -16.80 20.09 -9.26
C SER A 370 -17.13 20.08 -10.77
N ASP A 371 -18.11 20.88 -11.17
CA ASP A 371 -18.38 21.16 -12.59
C ASP A 371 -17.43 22.27 -13.08
N GLY A 372 -16.11 21.95 -13.17
CA GLY A 372 -15.06 22.89 -13.50
C GLY A 372 -14.75 23.88 -12.39
N TRP A 373 -14.16 25.02 -12.76
CA TRP A 373 -13.80 26.07 -11.80
C TRP A 373 -15.02 26.76 -11.22
N GLN A 374 -15.09 26.86 -9.90
CA GLN A 374 -16.18 27.49 -9.17
C GLN A 374 -15.69 28.32 -7.98
N ASP A 375 -16.48 29.31 -7.57
CA ASP A 375 -16.24 30.10 -6.37
C ASP A 375 -16.86 29.41 -5.16
N ILE A 376 -16.02 29.00 -4.23
CA ILE A 376 -16.41 28.41 -2.95
C ILE A 376 -16.39 29.53 -1.90
N THR A 377 -17.48 29.78 -1.24
CA THR A 377 -17.60 30.86 -0.25
C THR A 377 -17.66 30.31 1.18
N GLY A 378 -17.05 31.04 2.12
CA GLY A 378 -17.05 30.72 3.54
C GLY A 378 -16.84 31.97 4.40
N THR A 379 -16.55 31.79 5.67
CA THR A 379 -16.24 32.90 6.59
C THR A 379 -15.08 32.52 7.50
N LEU A 380 -13.97 33.24 7.40
CA LEU A 380 -12.85 33.15 8.33
C LEU A 380 -13.24 33.82 9.66
N PRO A 381 -13.12 33.14 10.82
CA PRO A 381 -13.51 33.69 12.10
C PRO A 381 -12.64 34.89 12.53
N ALA A 382 -13.20 35.76 13.36
CA ALA A 382 -12.41 36.76 14.06
C ALA A 382 -11.28 36.12 14.85
N GLY A 383 -10.10 36.76 14.87
CA GLY A 383 -8.93 36.23 15.53
C GLY A 383 -8.09 35.28 14.66
N THR A 384 -8.48 35.00 13.41
CA THR A 384 -7.69 34.19 12.49
C THR A 384 -6.32 34.81 12.24
N THR A 385 -5.26 34.05 12.45
CA THR A 385 -3.85 34.44 12.26
C THR A 385 -3.21 33.77 11.05
N ALA A 386 -3.78 32.66 10.59
CA ALA A 386 -3.38 31.96 9.39
C ALA A 386 -4.58 31.20 8.81
N TYR A 387 -4.54 30.89 7.52
CA TYR A 387 -5.41 29.87 6.95
C TYR A 387 -4.57 28.80 6.26
N ARG A 388 -5.12 27.59 6.11
CA ARG A 388 -4.51 26.52 5.33
C ARG A 388 -5.52 25.89 4.37
N LEU A 389 -4.99 25.44 3.24
CA LEU A 389 -5.65 24.56 2.31
C LEU A 389 -5.12 23.16 2.62
N ARG A 390 -5.98 22.27 3.07
CA ARG A 390 -5.60 20.90 3.40
C ARG A 390 -6.24 19.94 2.40
N TYR A 391 -5.50 18.96 1.95
CA TYR A 391 -6.00 17.82 1.19
C TYR A 391 -5.57 16.55 1.88
N TRP A 392 -6.55 15.75 2.27
CA TRP A 392 -6.37 14.49 2.95
C TRP A 392 -7.01 13.37 2.14
N THR A 393 -6.30 12.23 1.99
CA THR A 393 -6.78 11.03 1.32
C THR A 393 -6.62 9.81 2.21
N ASP A 394 -7.50 8.85 2.05
CA ASP A 394 -7.37 7.56 2.69
C ASP A 394 -6.31 6.66 2.01
N GLY A 395 -6.36 5.34 2.22
CA GLY A 395 -5.31 4.41 1.80
C GLY A 395 -5.49 3.80 0.41
N ALA A 396 -6.57 4.11 -0.30
CA ALA A 396 -6.86 3.49 -1.60
C ALA A 396 -7.77 4.34 -2.47
N ALA A 397 -7.75 4.09 -3.78
CA ALA A 397 -8.53 4.79 -4.79
C ALA A 397 -8.17 6.30 -4.85
N GLY A 398 -9.07 7.18 -5.15
CA GLY A 398 -8.84 8.62 -5.16
C GLY A 398 -9.03 9.25 -6.54
N GLY A 399 -9.37 10.55 -6.49
CA GLY A 399 -9.54 11.38 -7.68
C GLY A 399 -8.27 12.11 -8.11
N GLU A 400 -8.44 13.09 -8.99
CA GLU A 400 -7.33 13.95 -9.44
C GLU A 400 -6.89 14.96 -8.35
N GLY A 401 -7.65 15.11 -7.25
CA GLY A 401 -7.38 16.05 -6.16
C GLY A 401 -8.06 17.40 -6.34
N ILE A 402 -7.42 18.49 -5.88
CA ILE A 402 -7.98 19.84 -5.94
C ILE A 402 -6.96 20.87 -6.44
N ALA A 403 -7.44 21.78 -7.28
CA ALA A 403 -6.73 22.97 -7.76
C ALA A 403 -7.36 24.24 -7.17
N ILE A 404 -6.52 25.16 -6.69
CA ILE A 404 -6.91 26.45 -6.12
C ILE A 404 -6.32 27.58 -6.96
N GLY A 405 -7.17 28.38 -7.60
CA GLY A 405 -6.77 29.50 -8.44
C GLY A 405 -6.50 30.79 -7.65
N ASP A 406 -7.34 31.13 -6.71
CA ASP A 406 -7.14 32.25 -5.80
C ASP A 406 -7.89 32.09 -4.47
N VAL A 407 -7.49 32.89 -3.46
CA VAL A 407 -8.19 33.01 -2.17
C VAL A 407 -8.37 34.50 -1.85
N LYS A 408 -9.62 34.94 -1.76
CA LYS A 408 -9.98 36.35 -1.52
C LYS A 408 -10.67 36.53 -0.19
N PHE A 409 -10.21 37.47 0.64
CA PHE A 409 -10.85 37.84 1.89
C PHE A 409 -10.46 39.26 2.30
N GLY A 410 -11.45 40.05 2.73
CA GLY A 410 -11.24 41.47 3.04
C GLY A 410 -10.68 42.24 1.85
N SER A 411 -9.49 42.81 1.99
CA SER A 411 -8.74 43.46 0.90
C SER A 411 -7.60 42.59 0.33
N THR A 412 -7.48 41.34 0.79
CA THR A 412 -6.44 40.40 0.36
C THR A 412 -6.96 39.59 -0.83
N ASP A 413 -6.09 39.47 -1.83
CA ASP A 413 -6.27 38.62 -3.00
C ASP A 413 -4.99 37.80 -3.19
N ASP A 414 -4.99 36.59 -2.61
CA ASP A 414 -3.87 35.66 -2.73
C ASP A 414 -4.02 34.89 -4.06
N THR A 415 -3.46 35.46 -5.13
CA THR A 415 -3.41 34.80 -6.44
C THR A 415 -2.27 33.81 -6.46
N MET A 416 -2.47 32.67 -7.11
CA MET A 416 -1.45 31.61 -7.17
C MET A 416 -0.33 31.88 -8.18
N SER A 417 -0.32 33.05 -8.80
CA SER A 417 0.82 33.55 -9.58
C SER A 417 2.06 33.83 -8.69
N ASP A 418 1.82 34.23 -7.42
CA ASP A 418 2.86 34.36 -6.38
C ASP A 418 2.50 33.53 -5.15
N THR A 419 3.22 32.44 -4.94
CA THR A 419 3.04 31.53 -3.80
C THR A 419 4.09 31.72 -2.70
N SER A 420 4.90 32.81 -2.77
CA SER A 420 5.99 33.04 -1.83
C SER A 420 5.53 33.25 -0.36
N ALA A 421 4.26 33.59 -0.17
CA ALA A 421 3.67 33.77 1.16
C ALA A 421 3.10 32.49 1.77
N PHE A 422 3.17 31.38 1.04
CA PHE A 422 2.71 30.06 1.50
C PHE A 422 3.89 29.17 1.89
N ASP A 423 3.72 28.44 2.98
CA ASP A 423 4.39 27.16 3.16
C ASP A 423 3.55 26.11 2.41
N LEU A 424 4.11 25.53 1.36
CA LEU A 424 3.36 24.70 0.43
C LEU A 424 3.02 23.32 0.96
N GLY A 425 3.74 22.78 1.95
CA GLY A 425 3.41 21.54 2.65
C GLY A 425 2.98 20.38 1.73
N GLY A 426 3.72 20.16 0.64
CA GLY A 426 3.43 19.13 -0.37
C GLY A 426 2.53 19.58 -1.53
N TRP A 427 1.89 20.75 -1.45
CA TRP A 427 1.21 21.34 -2.60
C TRP A 427 2.21 21.85 -3.63
N ARG A 428 1.76 21.96 -4.86
CA ARG A 428 2.59 22.39 -5.99
C ARG A 428 1.96 23.56 -6.72
N LYS A 429 2.76 24.56 -7.08
CA LYS A 429 2.35 25.56 -8.07
C LYS A 429 2.37 24.94 -9.46
N VAL A 430 1.27 25.07 -10.19
CA VAL A 430 1.11 24.68 -11.59
C VAL A 430 0.97 25.93 -12.43
N THR A 431 1.79 26.06 -13.46
CA THR A 431 1.79 27.23 -14.36
C THR A 431 1.30 26.83 -15.75
N GLY A 432 0.33 27.57 -16.28
CA GLY A 432 -0.24 27.27 -17.59
C GLY A 432 -0.98 25.92 -17.65
N GLY A 433 -1.52 25.46 -16.53
CA GLY A 433 -2.32 24.24 -16.42
C GLY A 433 -1.54 22.93 -16.59
N GLN A 434 -0.20 22.97 -16.52
CA GLN A 434 0.62 21.78 -16.67
C GLN A 434 1.95 21.87 -15.93
N PHE A 435 2.51 20.71 -15.62
CA PHE A 435 3.88 20.58 -15.11
C PHE A 435 4.53 19.32 -15.67
N THR A 436 5.84 19.24 -15.58
CA THR A 436 6.59 18.07 -16.03
C THR A 436 7.28 17.43 -14.84
N ASP A 437 6.99 16.16 -14.60
CA ASP A 437 7.68 15.35 -13.61
C ASP A 437 8.68 14.41 -14.29
N THR A 438 9.74 14.10 -13.55
CA THR A 438 10.75 13.13 -13.93
C THR A 438 10.58 11.90 -13.06
N PHE A 439 10.43 10.76 -13.70
CA PHE A 439 10.19 9.49 -13.02
C PHE A 439 11.37 8.54 -13.16
N HIS A 440 11.72 7.85 -12.08
CA HIS A 440 12.65 6.74 -12.11
C HIS A 440 11.89 5.44 -12.41
N HIS A 441 12.58 4.55 -13.10
CA HIS A 441 12.10 3.20 -13.34
C HIS A 441 13.28 2.26 -13.52
N TRP A 442 13.08 1.00 -13.15
CA TRP A 442 14.15 0.01 -13.20
C TRP A 442 13.60 -1.41 -13.26
N TYR A 443 14.46 -2.34 -13.65
CA TYR A 443 14.17 -3.77 -13.49
C TYR A 443 14.81 -4.29 -12.22
N LEU A 444 14.10 -5.19 -11.53
CA LEU A 444 14.66 -6.02 -10.49
C LEU A 444 14.66 -7.46 -10.97
N ALA A 445 15.68 -8.22 -10.59
CA ALA A 445 15.78 -9.64 -10.93
C ALA A 445 16.21 -10.41 -9.69
N GLU A 446 15.45 -11.44 -9.33
CA GLU A 446 15.70 -12.30 -8.18
C GLU A 446 15.54 -13.78 -8.54
N ASN A 447 16.27 -14.65 -7.88
CA ASN A 447 16.10 -16.09 -8.03
C ASN A 447 15.06 -16.58 -7.01
N ARG A 448 13.89 -16.97 -7.50
CA ARG A 448 12.80 -17.51 -6.67
C ARG A 448 12.65 -19.01 -6.88
N ALA A 449 12.43 -19.70 -5.79
CA ALA A 449 12.20 -21.14 -5.78
C ALA A 449 11.25 -21.53 -4.64
N PRO A 450 10.50 -22.64 -4.77
CA PRO A 450 9.60 -23.11 -3.71
C PRO A 450 10.38 -23.77 -2.56
N VAL A 451 11.10 -22.96 -1.81
CA VAL A 451 11.92 -23.38 -0.64
C VAL A 451 11.62 -22.47 0.55
N LEU A 452 11.90 -22.92 1.76
CA LEU A 452 11.64 -22.20 2.99
C LEU A 452 10.17 -21.76 3.04
N GLN A 453 9.88 -20.48 3.26
CA GLN A 453 8.49 -20.00 3.24
C GLN A 453 7.87 -20.00 1.85
N ASP A 454 8.64 -19.74 0.80
CA ASP A 454 8.17 -19.89 -0.58
C ASP A 454 7.83 -21.34 -0.98
N ARG A 455 8.02 -22.33 -0.08
CA ARG A 455 7.52 -23.70 -0.29
C ARG A 455 6.02 -23.75 -0.59
N SER A 456 5.28 -22.78 -0.11
CA SER A 456 3.83 -22.60 -0.38
C SER A 456 3.53 -22.25 -1.83
N LEU A 457 4.51 -21.79 -2.64
CA LEU A 457 4.41 -21.75 -4.09
C LEU A 457 4.15 -23.12 -4.73
N CYS A 458 4.44 -24.22 -4.01
CA CYS A 458 4.06 -25.61 -4.35
C CYS A 458 2.85 -26.07 -3.52
N GLY A 459 2.13 -25.18 -2.91
CA GLY A 459 0.98 -25.48 -2.07
C GLY A 459 -0.30 -25.76 -2.84
N ALA A 460 -1.29 -26.20 -2.10
CA ALA A 460 -2.66 -26.20 -2.58
C ALA A 460 -3.27 -24.85 -2.19
N TYR A 461 -3.73 -24.13 -3.16
CA TYR A 461 -4.62 -23.02 -2.91
C TYR A 461 -5.99 -23.38 -3.47
N GLN A 462 -6.95 -23.65 -2.57
CA GLN A 462 -8.34 -23.86 -2.96
C GLN A 462 -9.12 -22.60 -2.59
N PHE A 463 -9.50 -21.80 -3.58
CA PHE A 463 -10.66 -20.95 -3.40
C PHE A 463 -11.90 -21.84 -3.41
N THR A 464 -12.64 -21.84 -2.33
CA THR A 464 -13.84 -22.68 -2.13
C THR A 464 -14.93 -22.46 -3.19
N THR A 465 -14.88 -21.36 -3.93
CA THR A 465 -15.78 -21.03 -5.04
C THR A 465 -15.29 -21.49 -6.39
N ALA A 466 -14.02 -21.85 -6.54
CA ALA A 466 -13.50 -22.37 -7.79
C ALA A 466 -13.78 -23.86 -7.89
N SER A 467 -14.62 -24.25 -8.84
CA SER A 467 -14.92 -25.65 -9.17
C SER A 467 -13.71 -26.42 -9.71
N TRP A 468 -12.52 -25.81 -9.64
CA TRP A 468 -11.28 -26.33 -10.22
C TRP A 468 -10.13 -25.64 -9.53
N VAL A 469 -9.25 -26.28 -9.04
CA VAL A 469 -7.88 -25.98 -8.71
C VAL A 469 -7.35 -27.04 -7.81
N GLU A 470 -6.31 -27.56 -8.24
CA GLU A 470 -5.57 -28.55 -7.52
C GLU A 470 -4.14 -28.04 -7.29
N LYS A 471 -3.42 -28.79 -6.51
CA LYS A 471 -2.01 -28.50 -6.18
C LYS A 471 -1.17 -28.31 -7.44
N HIS A 472 -0.43 -27.22 -7.49
CA HIS A 472 0.58 -26.99 -8.52
C HIS A 472 1.79 -26.29 -7.90
N CYS A 473 2.94 -26.41 -8.55
CA CYS A 473 4.13 -25.67 -8.18
C CYS A 473 4.36 -24.55 -9.17
N TYR A 474 4.58 -23.35 -8.67
CA TYR A 474 5.13 -22.27 -9.47
C TYR A 474 6.52 -22.65 -9.99
N ALA A 475 6.83 -22.20 -11.19
CA ALA A 475 8.12 -22.44 -11.80
C ALA A 475 9.22 -21.70 -11.01
N LYS A 476 10.39 -22.34 -10.91
CA LYS A 476 11.58 -21.75 -10.30
C LYS A 476 12.46 -21.10 -11.36
N GLY A 477 13.14 -20.04 -11.00
CA GLY A 477 14.06 -19.32 -11.89
C GLY A 477 14.22 -17.86 -11.52
N ILE A 478 14.63 -17.07 -12.48
CA ILE A 478 14.82 -15.64 -12.32
C ILE A 478 13.50 -14.91 -12.61
N VAL A 479 12.85 -14.39 -11.57
CA VAL A 479 11.72 -13.47 -11.70
C VAL A 479 12.27 -12.09 -12.01
N VAL A 480 11.77 -11.47 -13.06
CA VAL A 480 12.10 -10.10 -13.44
C VAL A 480 10.89 -9.22 -13.13
N TRP A 481 11.14 -8.16 -12.39
CA TRP A 481 10.14 -7.17 -12.01
C TRP A 481 10.37 -5.88 -12.77
N TYR A 482 9.31 -5.20 -13.15
CA TYR A 482 9.37 -3.83 -13.65
C TYR A 482 8.78 -2.88 -12.62
N ARG A 483 9.62 -2.02 -12.04
CA ARG A 483 9.24 -0.95 -11.12
C ARG A 483 9.19 0.37 -11.86
N ASN A 484 8.09 1.12 -11.68
CA ASN A 484 7.88 2.39 -12.36
C ASN A 484 7.22 3.42 -11.43
N GLU A 485 7.99 4.43 -10.98
CA GLU A 485 7.49 5.49 -10.10
C GLU A 485 6.43 6.39 -10.75
N GLY A 486 6.32 6.38 -12.08
CA GLY A 486 5.28 7.12 -12.78
C GLY A 486 3.90 6.46 -12.71
N VAL A 487 3.81 5.25 -12.16
CA VAL A 487 2.57 4.56 -11.83
C VAL A 487 2.61 4.30 -10.33
N ARG A 488 1.58 4.70 -9.60
CA ARG A 488 1.62 4.75 -8.13
C ARG A 488 0.85 3.64 -7.44
N ASP A 489 0.23 2.77 -8.22
CA ASP A 489 -0.57 1.65 -7.77
C ASP A 489 -0.43 0.47 -8.74
N ASN A 490 -1.07 -0.65 -8.42
CA ASN A 490 -1.12 -1.83 -9.28
C ASN A 490 -2.52 -2.06 -9.87
N ASN A 491 -3.32 -1.00 -10.00
CA ASN A 491 -4.68 -1.06 -10.54
C ASN A 491 -4.66 -1.25 -12.07
N THR A 492 -4.25 -2.44 -12.50
CA THR A 492 -4.09 -2.78 -13.92
C THR A 492 -5.39 -2.72 -14.70
N TYR A 493 -6.53 -2.68 -14.03
CA TYR A 493 -7.83 -2.43 -14.65
C TYR A 493 -7.90 -1.02 -15.27
N PHE A 494 -7.43 -0.02 -14.56
CA PHE A 494 -7.46 1.37 -15.04
C PHE A 494 -6.31 1.69 -16.00
N HIS A 495 -5.14 1.05 -15.82
CA HIS A 495 -3.98 1.25 -16.70
C HIS A 495 -3.37 -0.08 -17.16
N PRO A 496 -4.03 -0.75 -18.12
CA PRO A 496 -3.69 -2.10 -18.55
C PRO A 496 -2.22 -2.29 -18.94
N GLY A 497 -1.58 -3.25 -18.29
CA GLY A 497 -0.18 -3.60 -18.48
C GLY A 497 0.81 -2.67 -17.79
N GLN A 498 0.33 -1.75 -16.96
CA GLN A 498 1.15 -0.84 -16.17
C GLN A 498 0.81 -0.98 -14.69
N GLY A 499 1.80 -0.80 -13.84
CA GLY A 499 1.66 -0.85 -12.40
C GLY A 499 2.91 -0.30 -11.72
N GLU A 500 2.79 -0.05 -10.44
CA GLU A 500 3.91 0.37 -9.60
C GLU A 500 5.02 -0.67 -9.64
N ILE A 501 4.67 -1.94 -9.46
CA ILE A 501 5.59 -3.09 -9.55
C ILE A 501 4.86 -4.29 -10.17
N LEU A 502 5.34 -4.79 -11.29
CA LEU A 502 4.73 -5.94 -11.97
C LEU A 502 5.78 -6.99 -12.34
N PRO A 503 5.48 -8.29 -12.16
CA PRO A 503 6.35 -9.37 -12.63
C PRO A 503 6.24 -9.48 -14.16
N VAL A 504 7.38 -9.55 -14.82
CA VAL A 504 7.45 -9.77 -16.27
C VAL A 504 7.36 -11.26 -16.55
N ASP A 505 6.25 -11.68 -17.13
CA ASP A 505 6.00 -13.08 -17.47
C ASP A 505 6.86 -13.52 -18.68
N SER A 506 7.71 -14.53 -18.49
CA SER A 506 8.53 -15.08 -19.57
C SER A 506 7.68 -15.83 -20.62
N HIS A 507 6.44 -16.23 -20.27
CA HIS A 507 5.46 -16.93 -21.10
C HIS A 507 4.11 -16.19 -21.12
N PRO A 508 4.05 -14.96 -21.64
CA PRO A 508 2.89 -14.08 -21.49
C PRO A 508 1.65 -14.50 -22.29
N ASP A 509 1.61 -15.73 -22.78
CA ASP A 509 0.46 -16.24 -23.52
C ASP A 509 -0.58 -16.83 -22.58
N ARG A 510 -1.85 -16.66 -22.94
CA ARG A 510 -3.01 -17.07 -22.15
C ARG A 510 -3.02 -18.54 -21.76
N ILE A 511 -3.32 -18.83 -20.51
CA ILE A 511 -3.71 -20.16 -20.07
C ILE A 511 -5.15 -20.45 -20.52
N ILE A 512 -5.32 -21.57 -21.23
CA ILE A 512 -6.63 -22.08 -21.63
C ILE A 512 -6.96 -23.29 -20.75
N THR A 513 -8.05 -23.20 -19.99
CA THR A 513 -8.51 -24.24 -19.05
C THR A 513 -8.84 -25.56 -19.74
N PRO A 514 -9.01 -26.69 -19.00
CA PRO A 514 -9.38 -27.96 -19.57
C PRO A 514 -10.67 -27.94 -20.39
N ASP A 515 -11.67 -27.12 -20.04
CA ASP A 515 -12.91 -26.94 -20.78
C ASP A 515 -12.79 -25.98 -21.99
N GLY A 516 -11.56 -25.55 -22.32
CA GLY A 516 -11.29 -24.69 -23.45
C GLY A 516 -11.61 -23.22 -23.24
N LYS A 517 -11.96 -22.81 -22.01
CA LYS A 517 -12.22 -21.42 -21.67
C LYS A 517 -10.95 -20.69 -21.30
N PHE A 518 -11.10 -19.43 -21.10
CA PHE A 518 -10.05 -18.53 -20.72
C PHE A 518 -9.99 -18.35 -19.19
N LEU A 519 -8.79 -18.42 -18.63
CA LEU A 519 -8.56 -18.20 -17.22
C LEU A 519 -8.19 -16.73 -16.97
N TRP A 520 -9.03 -16.04 -16.21
CA TRP A 520 -8.83 -14.63 -15.84
C TRP A 520 -8.19 -14.53 -14.45
N SER A 521 -7.11 -15.19 -14.21
CA SER A 521 -6.46 -15.13 -12.91
C SER A 521 -4.98 -14.83 -13.07
N GLY A 522 -4.53 -13.69 -12.53
CA GLY A 522 -3.13 -13.33 -12.47
C GLY A 522 -2.30 -14.33 -11.67
N ARG A 523 -2.89 -14.88 -10.63
CA ARG A 523 -2.27 -15.91 -9.78
C ARG A 523 -1.88 -17.17 -10.57
N TRP A 524 -2.72 -17.58 -11.51
CA TRP A 524 -2.46 -18.74 -12.35
C TRP A 524 -1.60 -18.39 -13.55
N GLN A 525 -1.86 -17.25 -14.17
CA GLN A 525 -1.15 -16.82 -15.35
C GLN A 525 0.36 -16.68 -15.10
N ALA A 526 0.74 -16.16 -13.92
CA ALA A 526 2.13 -15.89 -13.58
C ALA A 526 2.91 -17.10 -13.01
N TRP A 527 2.35 -18.35 -13.07
CA TRP A 527 3.04 -19.51 -12.52
C TRP A 527 4.39 -19.80 -13.19
N ASP A 528 4.52 -19.49 -14.48
CA ASP A 528 5.71 -19.71 -15.30
C ASP A 528 6.41 -18.40 -15.72
N ALA A 529 6.17 -17.33 -14.96
CA ALA A 529 6.82 -16.04 -15.17
C ALA A 529 8.37 -16.09 -15.10
N PRO A 530 9.02 -16.95 -14.30
CA PRO A 530 10.47 -16.96 -14.21
C PRO A 530 11.19 -17.31 -15.51
N PHE A 531 12.28 -16.60 -15.80
CA PHE A 531 13.25 -16.96 -16.82
C PHE A 531 14.14 -18.10 -16.31
N SER A 532 14.17 -19.21 -17.02
CA SER A 532 14.78 -20.46 -16.52
C SER A 532 15.48 -21.27 -17.59
N LEU A 533 16.45 -22.08 -17.16
CA LEU A 533 17.09 -23.12 -17.97
C LEU A 533 16.29 -24.41 -18.05
N ASP A 534 15.26 -24.55 -17.20
CA ASP A 534 14.53 -25.78 -17.01
C ASP A 534 13.19 -25.75 -17.76
N LYS A 535 12.85 -26.87 -18.35
CA LYS A 535 11.47 -27.18 -18.74
C LYS A 535 10.67 -27.56 -17.50
N GLN A 536 9.57 -26.90 -17.26
CA GLN A 536 8.73 -27.09 -16.08
C GLN A 536 7.29 -27.36 -16.50
N SER A 537 6.52 -28.05 -15.67
CA SER A 537 5.13 -28.38 -16.00
C SER A 537 4.27 -28.42 -14.76
N ILE A 538 3.02 -27.98 -14.91
CA ILE A 538 1.96 -28.13 -13.90
C ILE A 538 0.76 -28.88 -14.51
N THR A 539 -0.01 -29.52 -13.66
CA THR A 539 -1.29 -30.10 -14.06
C THR A 539 -2.42 -29.45 -13.27
N LEU A 540 -3.32 -28.78 -13.96
CA LEU A 540 -4.54 -28.24 -13.37
C LEU A 540 -5.69 -29.21 -13.60
N THR A 541 -6.46 -29.47 -12.55
CA THR A 541 -7.65 -30.30 -12.59
C THR A 541 -8.88 -29.44 -12.40
N GLN A 542 -9.84 -29.55 -13.33
CA GLN A 542 -11.13 -28.88 -13.26
C GLN A 542 -12.19 -29.89 -12.88
N ALA A 543 -12.88 -29.66 -11.76
CA ALA A 543 -13.90 -30.57 -11.23
C ALA A 543 -15.01 -30.83 -12.29
N GLY A 544 -15.30 -32.09 -12.54
CA GLY A 544 -16.32 -32.51 -13.50
C GLY A 544 -15.95 -32.38 -15.00
N VAL A 545 -14.75 -31.87 -15.32
CA VAL A 545 -14.25 -31.65 -16.68
C VAL A 545 -13.04 -32.53 -16.98
N GLY A 546 -12.01 -32.48 -16.15
CA GLY A 546 -10.77 -33.23 -16.32
C GLY A 546 -9.52 -32.45 -16.03
N SER A 547 -8.38 -33.04 -16.33
CA SER A 547 -7.07 -32.47 -16.07
C SER A 547 -6.35 -32.09 -17.37
N LYS A 548 -5.54 -31.03 -17.31
CA LYS A 548 -4.67 -30.61 -18.40
C LYS A 548 -3.31 -30.23 -17.87
N THR A 549 -2.27 -30.74 -18.54
CA THR A 549 -0.89 -30.39 -18.24
C THR A 549 -0.44 -29.21 -19.10
N TYR A 550 0.11 -28.20 -18.45
CA TYR A 550 0.71 -27.02 -19.04
C TYR A 550 2.22 -27.12 -18.90
N THR A 551 2.94 -26.70 -19.91
CA THR A 551 4.38 -26.81 -19.96
C THR A 551 5.00 -25.48 -20.32
N ALA A 552 5.92 -25.01 -19.49
CA ALA A 552 6.80 -23.88 -19.73
C ALA A 552 8.11 -24.41 -20.32
N GLU A 553 8.38 -24.09 -21.58
CA GLU A 553 9.68 -24.37 -22.20
C GLU A 553 10.74 -23.42 -21.64
N PRO A 554 12.04 -23.78 -21.66
CA PRO A 554 13.08 -22.90 -21.14
C PRO A 554 13.15 -21.57 -21.87
N VAL A 555 12.94 -20.47 -21.15
CA VAL A 555 13.19 -19.11 -21.63
C VAL A 555 14.34 -18.52 -20.81
N THR A 556 15.50 -18.35 -21.43
CA THR A 556 16.74 -17.98 -20.74
C THR A 556 17.08 -16.51 -20.84
N THR A 557 16.26 -15.71 -21.55
CA THR A 557 16.59 -14.31 -21.82
C THR A 557 15.36 -13.43 -21.64
N PHE A 558 15.44 -12.53 -20.68
CA PHE A 558 14.64 -11.33 -20.68
C PHE A 558 15.28 -10.34 -21.64
N TRP A 559 14.51 -9.82 -22.58
CA TRP A 559 14.96 -8.78 -23.50
C TRP A 559 13.88 -7.73 -23.71
N ASP A 560 14.14 -6.56 -23.17
CA ASP A 560 13.27 -5.39 -23.27
C ASP A 560 13.36 -4.71 -24.64
N SER A 561 13.05 -5.48 -25.70
CA SER A 561 13.20 -5.03 -27.09
C SER A 561 12.15 -4.01 -27.56
N SER A 562 11.03 -3.96 -26.87
CA SER A 562 9.95 -2.99 -27.11
C SER A 562 9.01 -2.95 -25.90
N PRO A 563 8.24 -1.86 -25.72
CA PRO A 563 7.26 -1.78 -24.64
C PRO A 563 6.18 -2.89 -24.63
N THR A 564 5.98 -3.56 -25.75
CA THR A 564 4.96 -4.60 -25.89
C THR A 564 5.54 -6.02 -26.00
N ALA A 565 6.84 -6.20 -25.75
CA ALA A 565 7.48 -7.52 -25.83
C ALA A 565 6.77 -8.56 -24.94
N TYR A 566 6.37 -8.14 -23.74
CA TYR A 566 5.70 -8.98 -22.73
C TYR A 566 4.23 -8.61 -22.51
N TYR A 567 3.66 -7.76 -23.35
CA TYR A 567 2.27 -7.34 -23.26
C TYR A 567 1.39 -8.07 -24.28
N ARG A 568 0.22 -8.48 -23.83
CA ARG A 568 -0.82 -9.11 -24.66
C ARG A 568 -2.15 -8.38 -24.44
N SER A 569 -2.69 -7.77 -25.49
CA SER A 569 -3.96 -7.03 -25.41
C SER A 569 -5.15 -7.90 -25.01
N ASN A 570 -5.07 -9.19 -25.26
CA ASN A 570 -6.07 -10.17 -24.83
C ASN A 570 -5.81 -10.71 -23.41
N LEU A 571 -4.78 -10.25 -22.74
CA LEU A 571 -4.40 -10.53 -21.35
C LEU A 571 -3.94 -9.21 -20.68
N GLN A 572 -4.66 -8.14 -20.97
CA GLN A 572 -4.23 -6.77 -20.70
C GLN A 572 -3.97 -6.46 -19.21
N PHE A 573 -4.66 -7.15 -18.30
CA PHE A 573 -4.53 -6.92 -16.87
C PHE A 573 -3.45 -7.78 -16.19
N ASN A 574 -2.97 -8.82 -16.88
CA ASN A 574 -2.02 -9.80 -16.34
C ASN A 574 -0.78 -9.96 -17.24
N SER A 575 -0.48 -8.95 -18.04
CA SER A 575 0.73 -8.87 -18.86
C SER A 575 1.32 -7.46 -18.78
N VAL A 576 2.61 -7.31 -19.06
CA VAL A 576 3.36 -6.09 -18.68
C VAL A 576 3.87 -5.33 -19.87
N LYS A 577 3.63 -4.02 -19.89
CA LYS A 577 4.31 -3.08 -20.79
C LYS A 577 5.62 -2.66 -20.15
N THR A 578 6.73 -3.04 -20.75
CA THR A 578 8.07 -2.72 -20.32
C THR A 578 8.57 -1.38 -20.88
N ALA A 579 9.80 -0.97 -20.55
CA ALA A 579 10.33 0.32 -20.97
C ALA A 579 10.70 0.41 -22.46
N GLY A 580 11.04 -0.72 -23.10
CA GLY A 580 11.58 -0.74 -24.47
C GLY A 580 13.01 -0.21 -24.54
N SER A 581 13.81 -0.51 -23.52
CA SER A 581 15.15 0.07 -23.30
C SER A 581 16.30 -0.72 -23.95
N ASP A 582 16.01 -1.85 -24.62
CA ASP A 582 16.98 -2.80 -25.15
C ASP A 582 17.88 -3.50 -24.10
N VAL A 583 17.55 -3.38 -22.82
CA VAL A 583 18.22 -4.13 -21.76
C VAL A 583 17.94 -5.62 -21.92
N ARG A 584 18.97 -6.44 -21.72
CA ARG A 584 18.87 -7.90 -21.68
C ARG A 584 19.44 -8.44 -20.38
N LEU A 585 18.72 -9.40 -19.80
CA LEU A 585 19.22 -10.26 -18.76
C LEU A 585 19.19 -11.71 -19.26
N ARG A 586 20.34 -12.37 -19.27
CA ARG A 586 20.46 -13.75 -19.73
C ARG A 586 20.84 -14.67 -18.59
N VAL A 587 20.13 -15.76 -18.47
CA VAL A 587 20.45 -16.86 -17.58
C VAL A 587 21.44 -17.76 -18.30
N LEU A 588 22.70 -17.77 -17.85
CA LEU A 588 23.79 -18.48 -18.53
C LEU A 588 23.98 -19.89 -18.00
N ASP A 589 23.89 -20.04 -16.69
CA ASP A 589 24.19 -21.29 -15.99
C ASP A 589 23.54 -21.29 -14.60
N ALA A 590 23.43 -22.45 -13.98
CA ALA A 590 22.99 -22.62 -12.61
C ALA A 590 23.65 -23.84 -11.98
N ASN A 591 23.78 -23.84 -10.64
CA ASN A 591 24.18 -25.06 -9.93
C ASN A 591 23.05 -26.12 -9.99
N ALA A 592 23.38 -27.34 -9.58
CA ALA A 592 22.48 -28.49 -9.77
C ALA A 592 21.13 -28.36 -9.04
N ASP A 593 21.12 -27.75 -7.86
CA ASP A 593 19.92 -27.55 -7.03
C ASP A 593 19.17 -26.24 -7.33
N ARG A 594 19.67 -25.44 -8.28
CA ARG A 594 19.11 -24.13 -8.64
C ARG A 594 19.13 -23.09 -7.52
N SER A 595 19.93 -23.29 -6.48
CA SER A 595 20.11 -22.28 -5.44
C SER A 595 20.95 -21.07 -5.89
N THR A 596 21.65 -21.18 -7.01
CA THR A 596 22.44 -20.10 -7.59
C THR A 596 22.37 -20.12 -9.11
N TYR A 597 22.07 -18.97 -9.71
CA TYR A 597 22.14 -18.76 -11.14
C TYR A 597 23.28 -17.80 -11.50
N THR A 598 23.96 -18.09 -12.60
CA THR A 598 24.87 -17.14 -13.24
C THR A 598 24.10 -16.38 -14.30
N VAL A 599 24.00 -15.07 -14.12
CA VAL A 599 23.29 -14.19 -15.04
C VAL A 599 24.21 -13.15 -15.67
N GLN A 600 23.86 -12.71 -16.85
CA GLN A 600 24.55 -11.62 -17.53
C GLN A 600 23.55 -10.55 -17.92
N VAL A 601 23.86 -9.32 -17.56
CA VAL A 601 23.16 -8.12 -18.04
C VAL A 601 24.00 -7.46 -19.12
N ASP A 602 23.36 -7.02 -20.19
CA ASP A 602 23.92 -6.17 -21.22
C ASP A 602 22.81 -5.35 -21.93
N LYS A 603 23.20 -4.50 -22.85
CA LYS A 603 22.30 -3.80 -23.77
C LYS A 603 22.63 -4.22 -25.19
N LYS A 604 21.61 -4.39 -26.03
CA LYS A 604 21.80 -4.72 -27.45
C LYS A 604 22.18 -3.49 -28.27
#